data_9bc13644f418541d91df261709148078
#
_entry.id   9bc13644f418541d91df261709148078
#
_cell.length_a   1.000
_cell.length_b   1.000
_cell.length_c   1.000
_cell.angle_alpha   90.00
_cell.angle_beta   90.00
_cell.angle_gamma   90.00
#
_symmetry.space_group_name_H-M   'P 1'
#
loop_
_entity.id
_entity.type
_entity.pdbx_description
1 polymer ?
#
loop_
_entity_poly.entity_id
_entity_poly.type
_entity_poly.pdbx_seq_one_letter_code
_entity_poly.pdbx_strand_id
1 'polypeptide(L)'
;MKKRKVNALLVIVLSMTMMVGVAGCGKERQLAAEIDPDTPVSEVQFPLKETAELSFITSAPATSTQEPNERVIFQRMEEQTNVHIDWTCFVSDQFSDKKNLALAQFGNLPDGLFNAGMSEYDLLRYAK
;
A
#
# COMPACT_ATOMS: atom_id res chain seq x y z
N MET A 1 -2.22 6.23 60.77
CA MET A 1 -1.22 5.89 59.77
C MET A 1 -1.68 4.95 58.65
N LYS A 2 -2.95 4.52 58.59
CA LYS A 2 -3.44 3.54 57.58
C LYS A 2 -3.95 4.21 56.28
N LYS A 3 -4.37 5.47 56.30
CA LYS A 3 -4.92 6.19 55.11
C LYS A 3 -3.87 6.65 54.09
N ARG A 4 -2.61 6.87 54.48
CA ARG A 4 -1.53 7.31 53.55
C ARG A 4 -1.03 6.20 52.62
N LYS A 5 -1.09 4.94 53.06
CA LYS A 5 -0.63 3.79 52.27
C LYS A 5 -1.61 3.41 51.13
N VAL A 6 -2.90 3.64 51.36
CA VAL A 6 -3.96 3.37 50.36
C VAL A 6 -3.87 4.35 49.20
N ASN A 7 -3.61 5.64 49.48
CA ASN A 7 -3.46 6.63 48.42
C ASN A 7 -2.21 6.45 47.55
N ALA A 8 -1.11 5.96 48.15
CA ALA A 8 0.10 5.66 47.38
C ALA A 8 -0.09 4.44 46.46
N LEU A 9 -0.83 3.42 46.88
CA LEU A 9 -1.14 2.25 46.10
C LEU A 9 -2.10 2.57 44.93
N LEU A 10 -3.06 3.48 45.19
CA LEU A 10 -4.03 3.92 44.19
C LEU A 10 -3.38 4.78 43.09
N VAL A 11 -2.39 5.60 43.43
CA VAL A 11 -1.63 6.41 42.47
C VAL A 11 -0.73 5.52 41.59
N ILE A 12 -0.13 4.45 42.17
CA ILE A 12 0.71 3.50 41.38
C ILE A 12 -0.13 2.67 40.41
N VAL A 13 -1.35 2.28 40.81
CA VAL A 13 -2.26 1.53 39.91
C VAL A 13 -2.81 2.44 38.82
N LEU A 14 -3.04 3.73 39.10
CA LEU A 14 -3.53 4.69 38.10
C LEU A 14 -2.44 5.11 37.07
N SER A 15 -1.16 5.07 37.48
CA SER A 15 -0.05 5.39 36.57
C SER A 15 0.35 4.23 35.65
N MET A 16 -0.05 3.00 35.96
CA MET A 16 0.28 1.81 35.18
C MET A 16 -0.75 1.51 34.07
N THR A 17 -1.91 2.19 34.09
CA THR A 17 -2.98 2.01 33.09
C THR A 17 -2.89 2.95 31.88
N MET A 18 -1.90 3.87 31.82
CA MET A 18 -1.75 4.79 30.69
C MET A 18 -0.67 4.38 29.67
N MET A 19 -0.11 3.17 29.78
CA MET A 19 0.87 2.65 28.80
C MET A 19 0.34 1.56 27.86
N VAL A 20 -1.00 1.46 27.72
CA VAL A 20 -1.58 0.56 26.71
C VAL A 20 -2.39 1.42 25.75
N GLY A 21 -1.79 1.75 24.61
CA GLY A 21 -2.59 2.25 23.54
C GLY A 21 -1.98 3.35 22.70
N VAL A 22 -0.89 3.10 22.03
CA VAL A 22 -0.70 3.59 20.66
C VAL A 22 -0.03 2.46 19.86
N ALA A 23 -0.70 1.33 19.77
CA ALA A 23 -0.55 0.52 18.59
C ALA A 23 -1.39 1.22 17.51
N GLY A 24 -0.85 2.29 16.95
CA GLY A 24 -1.29 2.77 15.65
C GLY A 24 -1.12 1.60 14.70
N CYS A 25 -2.23 1.00 14.27
CA CYS A 25 -2.28 0.16 13.09
C CYS A 25 -1.98 1.04 11.86
N GLY A 26 -0.73 1.51 11.75
CA GLY A 26 -0.11 1.61 10.48
C GLY A 26 0.24 0.16 10.12
N LYS A 27 -0.43 -0.43 9.15
CA LYS A 27 0.10 -1.57 8.44
C LYS A 27 1.46 -1.09 7.92
N GLU A 28 2.55 -1.39 8.65
CA GLU A 28 3.86 -1.36 8.05
C GLU A 28 3.73 -2.29 6.85
N ARG A 29 3.73 -1.73 5.64
CA ARG A 29 3.93 -2.52 4.44
C ARG A 29 5.21 -3.28 4.69
N GLN A 30 5.11 -4.58 4.91
CA GLN A 30 6.24 -5.45 4.71
C GLN A 30 6.60 -5.30 3.24
N LEU A 31 7.58 -4.45 2.97
CA LEU A 31 8.22 -4.42 1.68
C LEU A 31 8.59 -5.86 1.36
N ALA A 32 8.08 -6.32 0.22
CA ALA A 32 8.37 -7.62 -0.34
C ALA A 32 9.82 -7.98 -0.12
N ALA A 33 10.04 -9.26 0.20
CA ALA A 33 11.31 -9.87 0.50
C ALA A 33 12.48 -9.10 -0.10
N GLU A 34 13.37 -8.69 0.75
CA GLU A 34 14.56 -7.88 0.56
C GLU A 34 15.32 -8.25 -0.73
N ILE A 35 14.78 -7.83 -1.86
CA ILE A 35 15.55 -7.81 -3.11
C ILE A 35 16.43 -6.58 -2.97
N ASP A 36 17.73 -6.82 -2.86
CA ASP A 36 18.71 -5.75 -2.93
C ASP A 36 18.40 -4.88 -4.16
N PRO A 37 18.10 -3.57 -4.00
CA PRO A 37 17.76 -2.70 -5.11
C PRO A 37 18.85 -2.63 -6.18
N ASP A 38 20.07 -3.01 -5.83
CA ASP A 38 21.21 -3.09 -6.76
C ASP A 38 21.28 -4.45 -7.51
N THR A 39 20.41 -5.42 -7.17
CA THR A 39 20.35 -6.70 -7.88
C THR A 39 19.90 -6.48 -9.32
N PRO A 40 20.69 -6.86 -10.32
CA PRO A 40 20.27 -6.77 -11.72
C PRO A 40 18.96 -7.55 -11.94
N VAL A 41 18.01 -6.96 -12.66
CA VAL A 41 16.70 -7.59 -12.95
C VAL A 41 16.85 -8.98 -13.56
N SER A 42 17.94 -9.20 -14.31
CA SER A 42 18.27 -10.50 -14.90
C SER A 42 18.58 -11.61 -13.88
N GLU A 43 18.89 -11.25 -12.65
CA GLU A 43 19.21 -12.20 -11.56
C GLU A 43 18.01 -12.50 -10.68
N VAL A 44 16.91 -11.74 -10.80
CA VAL A 44 15.68 -12.00 -10.07
C VAL A 44 15.01 -13.25 -10.63
N GLN A 45 14.81 -14.25 -9.76
CA GLN A 45 14.15 -15.50 -10.13
C GLN A 45 12.69 -15.48 -9.74
N PHE A 46 11.83 -15.84 -10.68
CA PHE A 46 10.39 -15.99 -10.46
C PHE A 46 9.99 -17.48 -10.45
N PRO A 47 8.94 -17.87 -9.68
CA PRO A 47 8.21 -17.00 -8.73
C PRO A 47 9.07 -16.60 -7.53
N LEU A 48 8.78 -15.44 -6.95
CA LEU A 48 9.42 -14.99 -5.72
C LEU A 48 9.16 -16.00 -4.58
N LYS A 49 10.09 -16.11 -3.63
CA LYS A 49 9.95 -17.02 -2.49
C LYS A 49 8.85 -16.59 -1.52
N GLU A 50 8.69 -15.28 -1.36
CA GLU A 50 7.66 -14.65 -0.55
C GLU A 50 6.78 -13.82 -1.46
N THR A 51 5.48 -13.75 -1.15
CA THR A 51 4.54 -12.94 -1.93
C THR A 51 4.85 -11.47 -1.78
N ALA A 52 5.10 -10.80 -2.90
CA ALA A 52 5.20 -9.35 -2.95
C ALA A 52 3.82 -8.74 -3.15
N GLU A 53 3.49 -7.71 -2.36
CA GLU A 53 2.24 -6.96 -2.50
C GLU A 53 2.54 -5.57 -3.06
N LEU A 54 1.92 -5.23 -4.19
CA LEU A 54 2.01 -3.93 -4.83
C LEU A 54 0.62 -3.32 -4.97
N SER A 55 0.52 -2.01 -4.93
CA SER A 55 -0.72 -1.26 -5.16
C SER A 55 -0.63 -0.47 -6.46
N PHE A 56 -1.61 -0.66 -7.34
CA PHE A 56 -1.63 0.04 -8.62
C PHE A 56 -2.95 0.77 -8.82
N ILE A 57 -2.88 1.91 -9.50
CA ILE A 57 -4.04 2.64 -9.99
C ILE A 57 -4.15 2.42 -11.49
N THR A 58 -5.35 2.12 -11.96
CA THR A 58 -5.67 1.96 -13.38
C THR A 58 -7.04 2.54 -13.71
N SER A 59 -7.36 2.57 -14.99
CA SER A 59 -8.69 2.95 -15.48
C SER A 59 -9.33 1.83 -16.27
N ALA A 60 -10.66 1.79 -16.22
CA ALA A 60 -11.46 0.92 -17.06
C ALA A 60 -12.70 1.65 -17.58
N PRO A 61 -13.24 1.30 -18.76
CA PRO A 61 -14.52 1.80 -19.22
C PRO A 61 -15.65 1.45 -18.24
N ALA A 62 -16.66 2.30 -18.13
CA ALA A 62 -17.84 2.03 -17.29
C ALA A 62 -18.59 0.74 -17.66
N THR A 63 -18.37 0.24 -18.87
CA THR A 63 -18.91 -1.03 -19.37
C THR A 63 -18.10 -2.25 -18.94
N SER A 64 -16.94 -2.06 -18.31
CA SER A 64 -16.15 -3.18 -17.81
C SER A 64 -16.85 -3.83 -16.62
N THR A 65 -17.12 -5.12 -16.74
CA THR A 65 -17.81 -5.91 -15.71
C THR A 65 -16.85 -6.69 -14.82
N GLN A 66 -15.55 -6.69 -15.15
CA GLN A 66 -14.52 -7.44 -14.42
C GLN A 66 -13.47 -6.51 -13.86
N GLU A 67 -13.20 -6.65 -12.59
CA GLU A 67 -12.04 -6.06 -11.95
C GLU A 67 -10.73 -6.69 -12.48
N PRO A 68 -9.59 -5.97 -12.42
CA PRO A 68 -8.33 -6.52 -12.94
C PRO A 68 -7.98 -7.90 -12.39
N ASN A 69 -8.12 -8.14 -11.09
CA ASN A 69 -7.79 -9.43 -10.46
C ASN A 69 -8.73 -10.58 -10.86
N GLU A 70 -9.89 -10.30 -11.42
CA GLU A 70 -10.79 -11.32 -11.97
C GLU A 70 -10.37 -11.79 -13.37
N ARG A 71 -9.45 -11.07 -14.01
CA ARG A 71 -9.00 -11.40 -15.36
C ARG A 71 -7.90 -12.44 -15.33
N VAL A 72 -8.08 -13.47 -16.12
CA VAL A 72 -7.16 -14.62 -16.22
C VAL A 72 -5.69 -14.21 -16.44
N ILE A 73 -5.45 -13.10 -17.17
CA ILE A 73 -4.09 -12.65 -17.43
C ILE A 73 -3.37 -12.22 -16.15
N PHE A 74 -4.04 -11.47 -15.26
CA PHE A 74 -3.45 -11.01 -13.99
C PHE A 74 -3.33 -12.17 -13.00
N GLN A 75 -4.29 -13.10 -12.97
CA GLN A 75 -4.19 -14.31 -12.16
C GLN A 75 -2.98 -15.17 -12.55
N ARG A 76 -2.75 -15.36 -13.85
CA ARG A 76 -1.57 -16.08 -14.34
C ARG A 76 -0.27 -15.33 -14.05
N MET A 77 -0.26 -14.01 -14.13
CA MET A 77 0.92 -13.22 -13.75
C MET A 77 1.24 -13.40 -12.27
N GLU A 78 0.25 -13.35 -11.39
CA GLU A 78 0.41 -13.61 -9.96
C GLU A 78 0.95 -15.02 -9.70
N GLU A 79 0.36 -16.05 -10.31
CA GLU A 79 0.84 -17.43 -10.20
C GLU A 79 2.30 -17.62 -10.65
N GLN A 80 2.71 -16.93 -11.72
CA GLN A 80 4.06 -17.06 -12.29
C GLN A 80 5.10 -16.24 -11.55
N THR A 81 4.70 -15.16 -10.92
CA THR A 81 5.63 -14.20 -10.30
C THR A 81 5.63 -14.23 -8.79
N ASN A 82 4.56 -14.72 -8.17
CA ASN A 82 4.23 -14.56 -6.75
C ASN A 82 4.19 -13.08 -6.33
N VAL A 83 3.68 -12.22 -7.25
CA VAL A 83 3.43 -10.79 -6.98
C VAL A 83 1.93 -10.54 -7.04
N HIS A 84 1.36 -10.19 -5.90
CA HIS A 84 -0.04 -9.76 -5.80
C HIS A 84 -0.16 -8.26 -6.05
N ILE A 85 -1.10 -7.85 -6.90
CA ILE A 85 -1.36 -6.44 -7.18
C ILE A 85 -2.75 -6.07 -6.65
N ASP A 86 -2.76 -5.13 -5.69
CA ASP A 86 -3.99 -4.49 -5.22
C ASP A 86 -4.37 -3.35 -6.17
N TRP A 87 -5.43 -3.55 -6.94
CA TRP A 87 -5.86 -2.62 -7.97
C TRP A 87 -6.88 -1.61 -7.44
N THR A 88 -6.59 -0.33 -7.61
CA THR A 88 -7.60 0.73 -7.54
C THR A 88 -8.02 1.11 -8.96
N CYS A 89 -9.20 0.68 -9.36
CA CYS A 89 -9.72 0.89 -10.71
C CYS A 89 -10.73 2.04 -10.73
N PHE A 90 -10.43 3.10 -11.50
CA PHE A 90 -11.34 4.20 -11.69
C PHE A 90 -12.01 4.13 -13.06
N VAL A 91 -13.24 4.65 -13.16
CA VAL A 91 -13.92 4.81 -14.45
C VAL A 91 -13.18 5.82 -15.31
N SER A 92 -12.98 5.50 -16.60
CA SER A 92 -12.14 6.28 -17.53
C SER A 92 -12.51 7.76 -17.58
N ASP A 93 -13.81 8.09 -17.53
CA ASP A 93 -14.29 9.48 -17.60
C ASP A 93 -13.87 10.33 -16.39
N GLN A 94 -13.61 9.69 -15.25
CA GLN A 94 -13.21 10.35 -14.01
C GLN A 94 -11.71 10.14 -13.69
N PHE A 95 -11.03 9.39 -14.52
CA PHE A 95 -9.69 8.90 -14.21
C PHE A 95 -8.69 10.04 -14.00
N SER A 96 -8.71 11.05 -14.85
CA SER A 96 -7.78 12.19 -14.76
C SER A 96 -7.85 12.89 -13.41
N ASP A 97 -9.05 13.19 -12.93
CA ASP A 97 -9.24 13.89 -11.66
C ASP A 97 -8.86 13.00 -10.48
N LYS A 98 -9.28 11.74 -10.51
CA LYS A 98 -8.96 10.75 -9.46
C LYS A 98 -7.47 10.45 -9.37
N LYS A 99 -6.80 10.30 -10.52
CA LYS A 99 -5.35 10.15 -10.62
C LYS A 99 -4.62 11.35 -9.99
N ASN A 100 -5.00 12.57 -10.39
CA ASN A 100 -4.36 13.77 -9.88
C ASN A 100 -4.58 13.93 -8.36
N LEU A 101 -5.75 13.58 -7.86
CA LEU A 101 -6.04 13.59 -6.43
C LEU A 101 -5.19 12.56 -5.67
N ALA A 102 -5.06 11.35 -6.19
CA ALA A 102 -4.24 10.30 -5.59
C ALA A 102 -2.76 10.70 -5.56
N LEU A 103 -2.24 11.26 -6.66
CA LEU A 103 -0.85 11.71 -6.74
C LEU A 103 -0.55 12.95 -5.87
N ALA A 104 -1.58 13.73 -5.52
CA ALA A 104 -1.42 14.87 -4.60
C ALA A 104 -1.35 14.44 -3.11
N GLN A 105 -1.68 13.20 -2.79
CA GLN A 105 -1.64 12.67 -1.43
C GLN A 105 -0.23 12.16 -1.09
N PHE A 106 0.68 13.09 -0.81
CA PHE A 106 2.03 12.75 -0.36
C PHE A 106 2.00 11.90 0.91
N GLY A 107 2.55 10.70 0.84
CA GLY A 107 2.63 9.76 1.98
C GLY A 107 1.73 8.52 1.85
N ASN A 108 0.86 8.45 0.85
CA ASN A 108 0.06 7.27 0.54
C ASN A 108 -0.06 7.09 -0.98
N LEU A 109 1.07 7.17 -1.66
CA LEU A 109 1.14 6.95 -3.10
C LEU A 109 1.04 5.45 -3.41
N PRO A 110 0.40 5.08 -4.54
CA PRO A 110 0.47 3.71 -5.04
C PRO A 110 1.90 3.38 -5.50
N ASP A 111 2.23 2.10 -5.57
CA ASP A 111 3.54 1.67 -6.10
C ASP A 111 3.64 1.89 -7.61
N GLY A 112 2.50 1.91 -8.30
CA GLY A 112 2.49 2.18 -9.73
C GLY A 112 1.18 2.69 -10.30
N LEU A 113 1.29 3.19 -11.52
CA LEU A 113 0.18 3.60 -12.36
C LEU A 113 0.21 2.76 -13.64
N PHE A 114 -0.86 2.04 -13.90
CA PHE A 114 -0.98 1.21 -15.09
C PHE A 114 -1.95 1.83 -16.10
N ASN A 115 -1.50 2.00 -17.34
CA ASN A 115 -2.29 2.60 -18.41
C ASN A 115 -2.85 3.99 -18.05
N ALA A 116 -2.04 4.81 -17.39
CA ALA A 116 -2.49 6.05 -16.78
C ALA A 116 -2.46 7.27 -17.72
N GLY A 117 -1.95 7.13 -18.95
CA GLY A 117 -1.87 8.24 -19.91
C GLY A 117 -1.12 9.46 -19.34
N MET A 118 0.02 9.24 -18.68
CA MET A 118 0.81 10.32 -18.11
C MET A 118 1.39 11.20 -19.20
N SER A 119 1.14 12.50 -19.11
CA SER A 119 1.79 13.49 -19.98
C SER A 119 3.21 13.81 -19.49
N GLU A 120 4.04 14.42 -20.34
CA GLU A 120 5.36 14.91 -19.94
C GLU A 120 5.25 15.91 -18.77
N TYR A 121 4.20 16.72 -18.76
CA TYR A 121 3.95 17.65 -17.67
C TYR A 121 3.66 16.93 -16.34
N ASP A 122 2.85 15.85 -16.38
CA ASP A 122 2.59 15.03 -15.20
C ASP A 122 3.88 14.39 -14.68
N LEU A 123 4.71 13.86 -15.57
CA LEU A 123 5.99 13.26 -15.19
C LEU A 123 6.90 14.29 -14.53
N LEU A 124 7.05 15.48 -15.11
CA LEU A 124 7.87 16.55 -14.52
C LEU A 124 7.32 17.04 -13.17
N ARG A 125 6.01 17.03 -13.00
CA ARG A 125 5.35 17.48 -11.77
C ARG A 125 5.50 16.50 -10.63
N TYR A 126 5.43 15.19 -10.91
CA TYR A 126 5.36 14.14 -9.90
C TYR A 126 6.65 13.32 -9.74
N ALA A 127 7.57 13.37 -10.70
CA ALA A 127 8.90 12.74 -10.61
C ALA A 127 9.85 13.61 -9.77
N LYS A 128 9.68 13.58 -8.46
CA LYS A 128 10.58 14.29 -7.51
C LYS A 128 11.24 13.30 -6.59
#